data_c2a1bd76d381a3bc890009585175b06f
#
_entry.id   c2a1bd76d381a3bc890009585175b06f
#
_cell.length_a   1.000
_cell.length_b   1.000
_cell.length_c   1.000
_cell.angle_alpha   90.00
_cell.angle_beta   90.00
_cell.angle_gamma   90.00
#
_symmetry.space_group_name_H-M   'P 1'
#
loop_
_entity.id
_entity.type
_entity.pdbx_description
1 polymer ?
#
loop_
_entity_poly.entity_id
_entity_poly.type
_entity_poly.pdbx_seq_one_letter_code
_entity_poly.pdbx_strand_id
1 'polypeptide(L)'
;MFKINENITISDDNQPFIIAEAGINHDGDFNKALELVDLAIDSGASAIKFQTHITDMEMIPTDMKPGNISDESLWDIIDRCVLNESQEKELFEYAKDKEILFFSTPFSREGADRLNDLGVELFKIGSGECNNLPLLNHVASFKKPMILSTGMNDISSIKASVETILNHGVPLSLLHCTSIYPAPPETMRLGAITHLKEEFSDFVFVF
;
A
#
# COMPACT_ATOMS: atom_id res chain seq x y z
N MET A 1 -4.91 18.50 -2.37
CA MET A 1 -4.14 18.10 -3.57
C MET A 1 -2.98 17.20 -3.13
N PHE A 2 -2.83 16.02 -3.72
CA PHE A 2 -1.77 15.07 -3.42
C PHE A 2 -0.92 14.83 -4.68
N LYS A 3 0.33 15.29 -4.65
CA LYS A 3 1.25 15.18 -5.78
C LYS A 3 2.11 13.92 -5.61
N ILE A 4 2.06 13.01 -6.59
CA ILE A 4 2.90 11.81 -6.65
C ILE A 4 4.22 12.14 -7.35
N ASN A 5 4.16 12.71 -8.55
CA ASN A 5 5.32 13.14 -9.34
C ASN A 5 4.98 14.38 -10.17
N GLU A 6 5.81 14.74 -11.14
CA GLU A 6 5.58 15.92 -11.97
C GLU A 6 4.34 15.79 -12.86
N ASN A 7 3.96 14.57 -13.23
CA ASN A 7 2.88 14.28 -14.17
C ASN A 7 1.57 13.86 -13.47
N ILE A 8 1.65 13.35 -12.23
CA ILE A 8 0.51 12.77 -11.52
C ILE A 8 0.21 13.57 -10.26
N THR A 9 -0.96 14.21 -10.27
CA THR A 9 -1.52 14.91 -9.10
C THR A 9 -2.97 14.49 -8.90
N ILE A 10 -3.32 14.08 -7.69
CA ILE A 10 -4.68 13.72 -7.30
C ILE A 10 -5.31 14.90 -6.58
N SER A 11 -6.52 15.28 -7.00
CA SER A 11 -7.30 16.37 -6.39
C SER A 11 -8.80 16.11 -6.53
N ASP A 12 -9.60 16.83 -5.76
CA ASP A 12 -11.07 16.74 -5.82
C ASP A 12 -11.64 17.18 -7.20
N ASP A 13 -10.87 17.97 -7.96
CA ASP A 13 -11.28 18.50 -9.28
C ASP A 13 -10.89 17.55 -10.44
N ASN A 14 -10.05 16.55 -10.20
CA ASN A 14 -9.60 15.63 -11.24
C ASN A 14 -10.50 14.38 -11.33
N GLN A 15 -10.34 13.64 -12.43
CA GLN A 15 -10.95 12.31 -12.53
C GLN A 15 -10.40 11.42 -11.40
N PRO A 16 -11.19 10.47 -10.90
CA PRO A 16 -10.72 9.52 -9.87
C PRO A 16 -9.44 8.81 -10.29
N PHE A 17 -8.47 8.77 -9.39
CA PHE A 17 -7.25 7.99 -9.58
C PHE A 17 -7.49 6.56 -9.13
N ILE A 18 -7.58 5.64 -10.08
CA ILE A 18 -7.95 4.25 -9.83
C ILE A 18 -6.70 3.40 -9.66
N ILE A 19 -6.58 2.76 -8.50
CA ILE A 19 -5.48 1.85 -8.18
C ILE A 19 -6.01 0.41 -8.24
N ALA A 20 -5.50 -0.37 -9.19
CA ALA A 20 -5.73 -1.80 -9.22
C ALA A 20 -4.92 -2.49 -8.11
N GLU A 21 -5.61 -3.16 -7.19
CA GLU A 21 -4.99 -3.90 -6.08
C GLU A 21 -4.67 -5.34 -6.52
N ALA A 22 -3.45 -5.59 -6.95
CA ALA A 22 -2.96 -6.94 -7.24
C ALA A 22 -2.59 -7.69 -5.94
N GLY A 23 -2.03 -6.96 -4.98
CA GLY A 23 -1.62 -7.54 -3.69
C GLY A 23 -0.70 -8.75 -3.87
N ILE A 24 -1.09 -9.90 -3.31
CA ILE A 24 -0.45 -11.20 -3.49
C ILE A 24 -1.27 -12.18 -4.35
N ASN A 25 -2.23 -11.68 -5.14
CA ASN A 25 -3.13 -12.53 -5.94
C ASN A 25 -2.42 -13.31 -7.06
N HIS A 26 -1.15 -13.02 -7.32
CA HIS A 26 -0.29 -13.83 -8.17
C HIS A 26 0.08 -15.18 -7.55
N ASP A 27 -0.12 -15.34 -6.22
CA ASP A 27 0.04 -16.62 -5.52
C ASP A 27 1.45 -17.25 -5.68
N GLY A 28 2.49 -16.38 -5.75
CA GLY A 28 3.89 -16.78 -6.00
C GLY A 28 4.23 -17.05 -7.47
N ASP A 29 3.24 -17.06 -8.37
CA ASP A 29 3.47 -17.26 -9.81
C ASP A 29 3.80 -15.92 -10.49
N PHE A 30 5.04 -15.81 -10.96
CA PHE A 30 5.53 -14.59 -11.60
C PHE A 30 4.78 -14.26 -12.91
N ASN A 31 4.38 -15.26 -13.69
CA ASN A 31 3.62 -15.02 -14.92
C ASN A 31 2.24 -14.43 -14.62
N LYS A 32 1.58 -14.90 -13.56
CA LYS A 32 0.34 -14.28 -13.09
C LYS A 32 0.55 -12.83 -12.61
N ALA A 33 1.70 -12.51 -12.01
CA ALA A 33 1.99 -11.14 -11.64
C ALA A 33 2.07 -10.22 -12.87
N LEU A 34 2.69 -10.67 -13.97
CA LEU A 34 2.71 -9.96 -15.24
C LEU A 34 1.30 -9.82 -15.85
N GLU A 35 0.52 -10.91 -15.84
CA GLU A 35 -0.88 -10.88 -16.30
C GLU A 35 -1.73 -9.87 -15.50
N LEU A 36 -1.54 -9.73 -14.20
CA LEU A 36 -2.23 -8.75 -13.39
C LEU A 36 -1.90 -7.30 -13.79
N VAL A 37 -0.67 -7.03 -14.24
CA VAL A 37 -0.31 -5.73 -14.82
C VAL A 37 -1.10 -5.47 -16.10
N ASP A 38 -1.15 -6.43 -17.01
CA ASP A 38 -1.91 -6.29 -18.27
C ASP A 38 -3.41 -6.10 -17.99
N LEU A 39 -3.99 -6.87 -17.06
CA LEU A 39 -5.39 -6.72 -16.66
C LEU A 39 -5.69 -5.35 -16.04
N ALA A 40 -4.77 -4.79 -15.27
CA ALA A 40 -4.93 -3.45 -14.71
C ALA A 40 -5.00 -2.40 -15.82
N ILE A 41 -4.13 -2.50 -16.83
CA ILE A 41 -4.10 -1.62 -18.00
C ILE A 41 -5.39 -1.75 -18.80
N ASP A 42 -5.78 -2.96 -19.14
CA ASP A 42 -6.98 -3.25 -19.92
C ASP A 42 -8.27 -2.76 -19.23
N SER A 43 -8.24 -2.73 -17.89
CA SER A 43 -9.35 -2.20 -17.07
C SER A 43 -9.33 -0.67 -16.93
N GLY A 44 -8.33 0.03 -17.49
CA GLY A 44 -8.19 1.48 -17.39
C GLY A 44 -7.74 2.00 -16.03
N ALA A 45 -7.08 1.17 -15.23
CA ALA A 45 -6.52 1.63 -13.95
C ALA A 45 -5.38 2.63 -14.17
N SER A 46 -5.27 3.59 -13.25
CA SER A 46 -4.21 4.61 -13.27
C SER A 46 -2.90 4.08 -12.70
N ALA A 47 -2.98 3.08 -11.85
CA ALA A 47 -1.85 2.45 -11.19
C ALA A 47 -2.14 1.00 -10.82
N ILE A 48 -1.08 0.22 -10.63
CA ILE A 48 -1.16 -1.12 -10.05
C ILE A 48 -0.37 -1.18 -8.76
N LYS A 49 -0.93 -1.85 -7.74
CA LYS A 49 -0.31 -1.99 -6.44
C LYS A 49 -0.13 -3.46 -6.06
N PHE A 50 1.09 -3.81 -5.68
CA PHE A 50 1.47 -5.10 -5.13
C PHE A 50 1.77 -5.02 -3.62
N GLN A 51 2.25 -6.11 -3.07
CA GLN A 51 2.76 -6.23 -1.71
C GLN A 51 4.18 -6.80 -1.78
N THR A 52 5.11 -6.17 -1.07
CA THR A 52 6.51 -6.58 -1.02
C THR A 52 6.76 -7.23 0.32
N HIS A 53 6.88 -8.54 0.30
CA HIS A 53 7.11 -9.38 1.46
C HIS A 53 8.54 -9.91 1.50
N ILE A 54 9.13 -9.91 2.69
CA ILE A 54 10.35 -10.64 3.06
C ILE A 54 10.02 -11.31 4.38
N THR A 55 9.51 -12.53 4.31
CA THR A 55 8.82 -13.21 5.41
C THR A 55 9.59 -13.18 6.73
N ASP A 56 10.88 -13.50 6.70
CA ASP A 56 11.75 -13.49 7.89
C ASP A 56 11.98 -12.11 8.51
N MET A 57 11.70 -11.03 7.77
CA MET A 57 11.92 -9.65 8.21
C MET A 57 10.65 -8.95 8.69
N GLU A 58 9.49 -9.55 8.44
CA GLU A 58 8.20 -8.94 8.77
C GLU A 58 7.41 -9.69 9.84
N MET A 59 7.64 -10.98 10.01
CA MET A 59 6.89 -11.79 10.98
C MET A 59 7.75 -12.90 11.60
N ILE A 60 7.29 -13.35 12.76
CA ILE A 60 7.83 -14.56 13.42
C ILE A 60 7.08 -15.77 12.86
N PRO A 61 7.75 -16.92 12.59
CA PRO A 61 7.07 -18.14 12.18
C PRO A 61 5.88 -18.46 13.11
N THR A 62 4.73 -18.70 12.50
CA THR A 62 3.48 -18.92 13.25
C THR A 62 2.59 -19.93 12.55
N ASP A 63 1.90 -20.76 13.33
CA ASP A 63 0.85 -21.66 12.86
C ASP A 63 -0.53 -20.98 12.83
N MET A 64 -0.61 -19.67 13.10
CA MET A 64 -1.86 -18.91 13.08
C MET A 64 -2.46 -18.94 11.68
N LYS A 65 -3.74 -19.33 11.61
CA LYS A 65 -4.50 -19.37 10.36
C LYS A 65 -5.34 -18.09 10.22
N PRO A 66 -5.49 -17.54 9.01
CA PRO A 66 -6.30 -16.34 8.77
C PRO A 66 -7.81 -16.64 8.78
N GLY A 67 -8.33 -17.07 9.92
CA GLY A 67 -9.74 -17.34 10.15
C GLY A 67 -10.34 -18.34 9.17
N ASN A 68 -11.42 -17.95 8.47
CA ASN A 68 -12.12 -18.80 7.48
C ASN A 68 -11.58 -18.64 6.04
N ILE A 69 -10.45 -17.98 5.86
CA ILE A 69 -9.92 -17.66 4.51
C ILE A 69 -9.07 -18.81 3.99
N SER A 70 -8.25 -19.44 4.84
CA SER A 70 -7.37 -20.56 4.47
C SER A 70 -7.13 -21.49 5.64
N ASP A 71 -6.85 -22.77 5.31
CA ASP A 71 -6.36 -23.77 6.26
C ASP A 71 -4.83 -23.75 6.43
N GLU A 72 -4.12 -23.00 5.57
CA GLU A 72 -2.68 -22.78 5.70
C GLU A 72 -2.38 -21.76 6.80
N SER A 73 -1.16 -21.80 7.35
CA SER A 73 -0.70 -20.75 8.26
C SER A 73 -0.48 -19.44 7.54
N LEU A 74 -0.60 -18.33 8.25
CA LEU A 74 -0.30 -17.00 7.68
C LEU A 74 1.14 -16.93 7.16
N TRP A 75 2.08 -17.57 7.88
CA TRP A 75 3.47 -17.69 7.45
C TRP A 75 3.60 -18.36 6.09
N ASP A 76 3.01 -19.56 5.93
CA ASP A 76 3.11 -20.32 4.69
C ASP A 76 2.47 -19.60 3.49
N ILE A 77 1.33 -18.92 3.75
CA ILE A 77 0.66 -18.11 2.70
C ILE A 77 1.57 -16.98 2.22
N ILE A 78 2.14 -16.23 3.15
CA ILE A 78 2.99 -15.09 2.80
C ILE A 78 4.26 -15.59 2.12
N ASP A 79 4.95 -16.59 2.70
CA ASP A 79 6.23 -17.12 2.20
C ASP A 79 6.12 -17.64 0.75
N ARG A 80 5.07 -18.40 0.44
CA ARG A 80 4.86 -18.89 -0.94
C ARG A 80 4.48 -17.79 -1.94
N CYS A 81 4.00 -16.64 -1.45
CA CYS A 81 3.65 -15.49 -2.29
C CYS A 81 4.82 -14.51 -2.49
N VAL A 82 5.97 -14.74 -1.85
CA VAL A 82 7.13 -13.86 -2.03
C VAL A 82 7.62 -13.90 -3.48
N LEU A 83 7.72 -12.74 -4.10
CA LEU A 83 8.54 -12.56 -5.30
C LEU A 83 9.97 -12.23 -4.88
N ASN A 84 10.94 -12.92 -5.45
CA ASN A 84 12.34 -12.60 -5.17
C ASN A 84 12.72 -11.24 -5.80
N GLU A 85 13.87 -10.70 -5.39
CA GLU A 85 14.32 -9.36 -5.80
C GLU A 85 14.43 -9.20 -7.33
N SER A 86 14.86 -10.24 -8.04
CA SER A 86 14.98 -10.19 -9.51
C SER A 86 13.61 -10.19 -10.18
N GLN A 87 12.64 -10.96 -9.65
CA GLN A 87 11.27 -11.00 -10.15
C GLN A 87 10.56 -9.67 -9.89
N GLU A 88 10.72 -9.10 -8.68
CA GLU A 88 10.11 -7.82 -8.35
C GLU A 88 10.66 -6.68 -9.20
N LYS A 89 11.97 -6.71 -9.49
CA LYS A 89 12.60 -5.78 -10.43
C LYS A 89 12.05 -5.92 -11.84
N GLU A 90 11.97 -7.15 -12.36
CA GLU A 90 11.43 -7.41 -13.69
C GLU A 90 9.95 -6.97 -13.79
N LEU A 91 9.16 -7.22 -12.75
CA LEU A 91 7.77 -6.78 -12.68
C LEU A 91 7.64 -5.24 -12.68
N PHE A 92 8.49 -4.55 -11.93
CA PHE A 92 8.57 -3.09 -11.93
C PHE A 92 8.92 -2.53 -13.31
N GLU A 93 9.96 -3.07 -13.96
CA GLU A 93 10.36 -2.64 -15.30
C GLU A 93 9.27 -2.94 -16.34
N TYR A 94 8.59 -4.10 -16.23
CA TYR A 94 7.47 -4.44 -17.09
C TYR A 94 6.31 -3.43 -16.97
N ALA A 95 5.91 -3.09 -15.76
CA ALA A 95 4.87 -2.09 -15.53
C ALA A 95 5.27 -0.70 -16.06
N LYS A 96 6.54 -0.33 -15.90
CA LYS A 96 7.11 0.92 -16.41
C LYS A 96 7.10 0.96 -17.95
N ASP A 97 7.51 -0.11 -18.62
CA ASP A 97 7.50 -0.21 -20.08
C ASP A 97 6.08 -0.14 -20.65
N LYS A 98 5.09 -0.55 -19.87
CA LYS A 98 3.66 -0.46 -20.17
C LYS A 98 3.03 0.89 -19.77
N GLU A 99 3.82 1.81 -19.24
CA GLU A 99 3.39 3.16 -18.83
C GLU A 99 2.29 3.18 -17.75
N ILE A 100 2.20 2.15 -16.91
CA ILE A 100 1.34 2.16 -15.72
C ILE A 100 2.16 2.45 -14.45
N LEU A 101 1.65 3.32 -13.57
CA LEU A 101 2.32 3.58 -12.30
C LEU A 101 2.33 2.32 -11.44
N PHE A 102 3.53 1.86 -11.12
CA PHE A 102 3.74 0.74 -10.20
C PHE A 102 4.12 1.27 -8.81
N PHE A 103 3.52 0.70 -7.79
CA PHE A 103 3.99 0.85 -6.40
C PHE A 103 3.59 -0.36 -5.56
N SER A 104 4.15 -0.46 -4.36
CA SER A 104 3.95 -1.61 -3.50
C SER A 104 3.82 -1.20 -2.05
N THR A 105 3.30 -2.12 -1.23
CA THR A 105 3.23 -2.00 0.22
C THR A 105 4.36 -2.83 0.82
N PRO A 106 5.39 -2.22 1.42
CA PRO A 106 6.39 -2.95 2.18
C PRO A 106 5.84 -3.30 3.57
N PHE A 107 6.21 -4.46 4.09
CA PHE A 107 5.88 -4.92 5.44
C PHE A 107 7.12 -4.97 6.36
N SER A 108 8.30 -4.66 5.83
CA SER A 108 9.56 -4.56 6.56
C SER A 108 10.37 -3.36 6.06
N ARG A 109 11.42 -2.99 6.81
CA ARG A 109 12.38 -1.97 6.36
C ARG A 109 13.15 -2.43 5.14
N GLU A 110 13.53 -3.70 5.12
CA GLU A 110 14.25 -4.34 4.02
C GLU A 110 13.40 -4.35 2.74
N GLY A 111 12.10 -4.61 2.86
CA GLY A 111 11.16 -4.48 1.75
C GLY A 111 11.03 -3.04 1.26
N ALA A 112 11.03 -2.08 2.18
CA ALA A 112 11.00 -0.66 1.82
C ALA A 112 12.31 -0.21 1.14
N ASP A 113 13.47 -0.67 1.61
CA ASP A 113 14.76 -0.40 0.99
C ASP A 113 14.80 -0.93 -0.45
N ARG A 114 14.35 -2.19 -0.65
CA ARG A 114 14.25 -2.80 -1.98
C ARG A 114 13.39 -1.97 -2.94
N LEU A 115 12.20 -1.55 -2.51
CA LEU A 115 11.33 -0.68 -3.31
C LEU A 115 11.95 0.68 -3.61
N ASN A 116 12.66 1.25 -2.64
CA ASN A 116 13.36 2.51 -2.84
C ASN A 116 14.47 2.38 -3.89
N ASP A 117 15.24 1.29 -3.87
CA ASP A 117 16.32 0.99 -4.81
C ASP A 117 15.79 0.69 -6.22
N LEU A 118 14.61 0.07 -6.34
CA LEU A 118 13.88 -0.06 -7.61
C LEU A 118 13.48 1.28 -8.20
N GLY A 119 13.34 2.31 -7.38
CA GLY A 119 12.96 3.64 -7.83
C GLY A 119 11.46 3.89 -7.88
N VAL A 120 10.65 3.18 -7.06
CA VAL A 120 9.21 3.50 -6.96
C VAL A 120 9.01 4.96 -6.58
N GLU A 121 7.97 5.57 -7.13
CA GLU A 121 7.68 6.98 -6.93
C GLU A 121 6.73 7.24 -5.76
N LEU A 122 6.10 6.19 -5.23
CA LEU A 122 5.06 6.24 -4.21
C LEU A 122 5.17 5.02 -3.31
N PHE A 123 4.97 5.22 -2.01
CA PHE A 123 4.86 4.13 -1.04
C PHE A 123 3.44 3.99 -0.52
N LYS A 124 3.00 2.76 -0.34
CA LYS A 124 1.76 2.43 0.36
C LYS A 124 2.06 1.80 1.71
N ILE A 125 1.34 2.23 2.72
CA ILE A 125 1.37 1.59 4.05
C ILE A 125 0.00 0.97 4.32
N GLY A 126 0.00 -0.31 4.68
CA GLY A 126 -1.20 -1.05 5.04
C GLY A 126 -1.78 -0.61 6.40
N SER A 127 -3.05 -0.94 6.64
CA SER A 127 -3.72 -0.60 7.92
C SER A 127 -3.04 -1.25 9.13
N GLY A 128 -2.52 -2.47 8.96
CA GLY A 128 -1.78 -3.19 10.02
C GLY A 128 -0.50 -2.48 10.45
N GLU A 129 0.13 -1.76 9.51
CA GLU A 129 1.38 -1.04 9.74
C GLU A 129 1.15 0.46 10.04
N CYS A 130 -0.10 0.90 10.18
CA CYS A 130 -0.40 2.31 10.41
C CYS A 130 0.27 2.86 11.68
N ASN A 131 0.34 2.09 12.74
CA ASN A 131 0.98 2.46 14.00
C ASN A 131 2.41 1.92 14.17
N ASN A 132 3.01 1.35 13.13
CA ASN A 132 4.41 0.94 13.11
C ASN A 132 5.32 2.16 12.86
N LEU A 133 5.44 3.04 13.88
CA LEU A 133 6.20 4.29 13.77
C LEU A 133 7.64 4.08 13.29
N PRO A 134 8.38 3.02 13.70
CA PRO A 134 9.70 2.75 13.15
C PRO A 134 9.72 2.52 11.64
N LEU A 135 8.74 1.78 11.09
CA LEU A 135 8.62 1.58 9.64
C LEU A 135 8.21 2.88 8.93
N LEU A 136 7.24 3.61 9.49
CA LEU A 136 6.79 4.89 8.93
C LEU A 136 7.92 5.90 8.84
N ASN A 137 8.70 6.04 9.91
CA ASN A 137 9.87 6.93 9.94
C ASN A 137 10.92 6.52 8.90
N HIS A 138 11.16 5.22 8.74
CA HIS A 138 12.11 4.69 7.76
C HIS A 138 11.66 5.01 6.33
N VAL A 139 10.41 4.67 5.96
CA VAL A 139 9.86 4.92 4.63
C VAL A 139 9.81 6.43 4.32
N ALA A 140 9.38 7.25 5.27
CA ALA A 140 9.32 8.71 5.10
C ALA A 140 10.71 9.34 4.90
N SER A 141 11.78 8.70 5.39
CA SER A 141 13.15 9.17 5.18
C SER A 141 13.58 9.16 3.70
N PHE A 142 12.95 8.36 2.86
CA PHE A 142 13.19 8.34 1.41
C PHE A 142 12.65 9.58 0.67
N LYS A 143 11.89 10.43 1.35
CA LYS A 143 11.35 11.68 0.79
C LYS A 143 10.41 11.50 -0.41
N LYS A 144 9.74 10.38 -0.49
CA LYS A 144 8.75 10.06 -1.52
C LYS A 144 7.33 10.17 -0.95
N PRO A 145 6.31 10.48 -1.76
CA PRO A 145 4.92 10.51 -1.33
C PRO A 145 4.47 9.19 -0.69
N MET A 146 3.56 9.28 0.27
CA MET A 146 3.06 8.11 0.98
C MET A 146 1.52 8.09 1.01
N ILE A 147 0.94 6.92 0.84
CA ILE A 147 -0.48 6.65 1.09
C ILE A 147 -0.57 5.73 2.31
N LEU A 148 -1.27 6.18 3.35
CA LEU A 148 -1.45 5.47 4.61
C LEU A 148 -2.90 5.02 4.77
N SER A 149 -3.12 3.70 4.87
CA SER A 149 -4.43 3.14 5.24
C SER A 149 -4.64 3.21 6.75
N THR A 150 -5.86 3.58 7.17
CA THR A 150 -6.18 3.87 8.58
C THR A 150 -7.12 2.85 9.24
N GLY A 151 -7.42 1.75 8.58
CA GLY A 151 -8.26 0.69 9.16
C GLY A 151 -7.70 0.14 10.48
N MET A 152 -8.57 -0.27 11.39
CA MET A 152 -8.24 -0.78 12.74
C MET A 152 -7.58 0.23 13.68
N ASN A 153 -7.42 1.48 13.29
CA ASN A 153 -6.75 2.51 14.07
C ASN A 153 -7.72 3.61 14.52
N ASP A 154 -7.51 4.12 15.71
CA ASP A 154 -8.23 5.28 16.22
C ASP A 154 -7.52 6.59 15.81
N ILE A 155 -8.20 7.71 16.00
CA ILE A 155 -7.68 9.03 15.65
C ILE A 155 -6.34 9.33 16.35
N SER A 156 -6.15 8.86 17.58
CA SER A 156 -4.91 9.12 18.34
C SER A 156 -3.70 8.40 17.73
N SER A 157 -3.89 7.13 17.33
CA SER A 157 -2.89 6.35 16.60
C SER A 157 -2.57 6.97 15.24
N ILE A 158 -3.60 7.38 14.50
CA ILE A 158 -3.43 8.01 13.19
C ILE A 158 -2.67 9.34 13.32
N LYS A 159 -2.95 10.16 14.34
CA LYS A 159 -2.22 11.42 14.59
C LYS A 159 -0.73 11.19 14.79
N ALA A 160 -0.35 10.22 15.62
CA ALA A 160 1.07 9.90 15.85
C ALA A 160 1.76 9.44 14.54
N SER A 161 1.06 8.69 13.71
CA SER A 161 1.55 8.22 12.41
C SER A 161 1.71 9.37 11.41
N VAL A 162 0.70 10.23 11.32
CA VAL A 162 0.72 11.43 10.47
C VAL A 162 1.86 12.37 10.87
N GLU A 163 2.00 12.66 12.17
CA GLU A 163 3.09 13.49 12.68
C GLU A 163 4.47 12.90 12.34
N THR A 164 4.62 11.57 12.51
CA THR A 164 5.87 10.88 12.15
C THR A 164 6.24 11.09 10.70
N ILE A 165 5.28 10.94 9.79
CA ILE A 165 5.52 11.09 8.35
C ILE A 165 5.74 12.55 7.97
N LEU A 166 4.89 13.46 8.46
CA LEU A 166 4.97 14.89 8.13
C LEU A 166 6.26 15.55 8.64
N ASN A 167 6.88 15.06 9.71
CA ASN A 167 8.20 15.51 10.17
C ASN A 167 9.30 15.34 9.12
N HIS A 168 9.09 14.47 8.14
CA HIS A 168 9.99 14.31 7.00
C HIS A 168 9.65 15.25 5.82
N GLY A 169 8.53 15.98 5.87
CA GLY A 169 8.11 16.91 4.82
C GLY A 169 7.67 16.23 3.53
N VAL A 170 7.16 15.01 3.60
CA VAL A 170 6.68 14.25 2.43
C VAL A 170 5.17 14.44 2.23
N PRO A 171 4.68 14.44 0.99
CA PRO A 171 3.24 14.42 0.73
C PRO A 171 2.61 13.16 1.31
N LEU A 172 1.48 13.33 2.02
CA LEU A 172 0.76 12.24 2.65
C LEU A 172 -0.71 12.23 2.23
N SER A 173 -1.21 11.03 1.92
CA SER A 173 -2.63 10.79 1.74
C SER A 173 -3.11 9.70 2.70
N LEU A 174 -4.32 9.87 3.26
CA LEU A 174 -4.97 8.88 4.10
C LEU A 174 -6.09 8.18 3.32
N LEU A 175 -6.21 6.87 3.54
CA LEU A 175 -7.35 6.07 3.08
C LEU A 175 -8.19 5.64 4.28
N HIS A 176 -9.49 5.90 4.21
CA HIS A 176 -10.44 5.21 5.07
C HIS A 176 -10.56 3.74 4.65
N CYS A 177 -10.41 2.82 5.58
CA CYS A 177 -10.48 1.38 5.31
C CYS A 177 -11.39 0.68 6.33
N THR A 178 -12.19 -0.28 5.84
CA THR A 178 -12.96 -1.21 6.67
C THR A 178 -12.24 -2.56 6.64
N SER A 179 -11.68 -2.96 7.80
CA SER A 179 -10.82 -4.16 7.91
C SER A 179 -11.64 -5.43 8.15
N ILE A 180 -12.56 -5.73 7.24
CA ILE A 180 -13.38 -6.95 7.21
C ILE A 180 -13.34 -7.49 5.78
N TYR A 181 -13.12 -8.79 5.61
CA TYR A 181 -13.04 -9.44 4.30
C TYR A 181 -13.96 -10.67 4.22
N PRO A 182 -14.97 -10.65 3.31
CA PRO A 182 -15.47 -9.47 2.57
C PRO A 182 -16.19 -8.50 3.51
N ALA A 183 -16.14 -7.19 3.21
CA ALA A 183 -16.82 -6.18 3.98
C ALA A 183 -18.30 -6.08 3.56
N PRO A 184 -19.28 -6.36 4.44
CA PRO A 184 -20.69 -6.07 4.16
C PRO A 184 -20.90 -4.56 3.99
N PRO A 185 -21.74 -4.11 3.03
CA PRO A 185 -21.96 -2.69 2.75
C PRO A 185 -22.34 -1.85 3.99
N GLU A 186 -23.12 -2.42 4.89
CA GLU A 186 -23.57 -1.78 6.14
C GLU A 186 -22.43 -1.49 7.13
N THR A 187 -21.27 -2.11 6.97
CA THR A 187 -20.08 -1.88 7.83
C THR A 187 -19.17 -0.79 7.33
N MET A 188 -19.36 -0.29 6.11
CA MET A 188 -18.43 0.59 5.39
C MET A 188 -18.42 2.05 5.84
N ARG A 189 -18.93 2.46 6.91
CA ARG A 189 -18.85 3.77 7.57
C ARG A 189 -18.27 4.93 6.73
N LEU A 190 -18.77 5.17 5.52
CA LEU A 190 -18.22 6.17 4.59
C LEU A 190 -18.14 7.60 5.18
N GLY A 191 -18.98 7.91 6.18
CA GLY A 191 -18.87 9.16 6.93
C GLY A 191 -17.54 9.36 7.67
N ALA A 192 -16.75 8.29 7.88
CA ALA A 192 -15.43 8.41 8.48
C ALA A 192 -14.44 9.16 7.57
N ILE A 193 -14.67 9.19 6.24
CA ILE A 193 -13.89 9.99 5.30
C ILE A 193 -14.02 11.48 5.65
N THR A 194 -15.25 11.94 5.91
CA THR A 194 -15.50 13.34 6.31
C THR A 194 -14.81 13.64 7.64
N HIS A 195 -14.90 12.74 8.62
CA HIS A 195 -14.25 12.90 9.90
C HIS A 195 -12.70 12.96 9.78
N LEU A 196 -12.10 12.11 8.95
CA LEU A 196 -10.66 12.18 8.67
C LEU A 196 -10.29 13.49 7.96
N LYS A 197 -11.11 13.97 7.02
CA LYS A 197 -10.89 15.27 6.37
C LYS A 197 -10.93 16.43 7.37
N GLU A 198 -11.87 16.43 8.30
CA GLU A 198 -11.98 17.46 9.36
C GLU A 198 -10.77 17.45 10.33
N GLU A 199 -10.28 16.25 10.70
CA GLU A 199 -9.15 16.11 11.63
C GLU A 199 -7.79 16.43 11.01
N PHE A 200 -7.63 16.23 9.69
CA PHE A 200 -6.34 16.31 8.99
C PHE A 200 -6.34 17.27 7.78
N SER A 201 -7.30 18.21 7.72
CA SER A 201 -7.56 19.09 6.56
C SER A 201 -6.36 19.91 6.10
N ASP A 202 -5.46 20.28 7.00
CA ASP A 202 -4.44 21.28 6.70
C ASP A 202 -3.20 20.73 5.99
N PHE A 203 -2.97 19.41 6.02
CA PHE A 203 -1.70 18.83 5.58
C PHE A 203 -1.83 17.52 4.79
N VAL A 204 -3.02 16.91 4.78
CA VAL A 204 -3.20 15.54 4.31
C VAL A 204 -4.38 15.46 3.35
N PHE A 205 -4.21 14.79 2.23
CA PHE A 205 -5.30 14.44 1.33
C PHE A 205 -6.00 13.17 1.85
N VAL A 206 -7.34 13.16 1.87
CA VAL A 206 -8.13 12.03 2.40
C VAL A 206 -9.11 11.53 1.34
N PHE A 207 -9.12 10.23 1.07
CA PHE A 207 -10.10 9.56 0.19
C PHE A 207 -10.38 8.11 0.61
#